data_d047dfd099722fed894b11dd83c027fa
#
_entry.id   d047dfd099722fed894b11dd83c027fa
#
_cell.length_a   1.000
_cell.length_b   1.000
_cell.length_c   1.000
_cell.angle_alpha   90.00
_cell.angle_beta   90.00
_cell.angle_gamma   90.00
#
_symmetry.space_group_name_H-M   'P 1'
#
loop_
_entity.id
_entity.type
_entity.pdbx_description
1 polymer ?
#
loop_
_entity_poly.entity_id
_entity_poly.type
_entity_poly.pdbx_seq_one_letter_code
_entity_poly.pdbx_strand_id
1 'polypeptide(L)'
;DCEFVVQSAVLHDIGIGQTRSLGLGCTGNLPYVCHGVEGRAILDRLGLERHGLVCERHVGVGISARQTVQRKLPLPVRDMIPLSVEERLICYADKFFSKTDDGRHEKTIDEITAGLARYEAEYADRFLSLHRMFSREPDHQEQGRSGWER
;
A
#
# COMPACT_ATOMS: atom_id res chain seq x y z
N ASP A 1 7.80 13.08 5.24
CA ASP A 1 8.77 12.51 6.20
C ASP A 1 9.46 11.28 5.56
N CYS A 2 10.68 11.53 4.97
CA CYS A 2 11.41 10.48 4.22
C CYS A 2 11.85 9.32 5.11
N GLU A 3 12.29 9.59 6.33
CA GLU A 3 12.71 8.54 7.26
C GLU A 3 11.56 7.60 7.61
N PHE A 4 10.40 8.16 7.91
CA PHE A 4 9.19 7.39 8.17
C PHE A 4 8.77 6.54 6.95
N VAL A 5 8.90 7.08 5.72
CA VAL A 5 8.61 6.33 4.49
C VAL A 5 9.53 5.12 4.35
N VAL A 6 10.85 5.29 4.55
CA VAL A 6 11.82 4.20 4.45
C VAL A 6 11.53 3.12 5.50
N GLN A 7 11.32 3.51 6.76
CA GLN A 7 10.97 2.58 7.84
C GLN A 7 9.67 1.84 7.54
N SER A 8 8.65 2.55 7.07
CA SER A 8 7.36 1.97 6.73
C SER A 8 7.45 1.01 5.53
N ALA A 9 8.28 1.34 4.52
CA ALA A 9 8.52 0.46 3.38
C ALA A 9 9.12 -0.89 3.80
N VAL A 10 10.00 -0.90 4.81
CA VAL A 10 10.57 -2.14 5.36
C VAL A 10 9.55 -2.91 6.20
N LEU A 11 8.70 -2.23 6.95
CA LEU A 11 7.85 -2.83 7.97
C LEU A 11 6.43 -3.18 7.48
N HIS A 12 5.97 -2.64 6.32
CA HIS A 12 4.55 -2.74 5.91
C HIS A 12 4.01 -4.17 5.83
N ASP A 13 4.88 -5.12 5.59
CA ASP A 13 4.54 -6.54 5.42
C ASP A 13 4.90 -7.44 6.61
N ILE A 14 5.31 -6.87 7.74
CA ILE A 14 5.78 -7.64 8.92
C ILE A 14 4.78 -8.69 9.40
N GLY A 15 3.49 -8.48 9.15
CA GLY A 15 2.43 -9.41 9.54
C GLY A 15 2.29 -10.63 8.63
N ILE A 16 2.99 -10.71 7.48
CA ILE A 16 2.91 -11.88 6.56
C ILE A 16 3.27 -13.18 7.27
N GLY A 17 4.24 -13.16 8.19
CA GLY A 17 4.65 -14.32 8.95
C GLY A 17 3.52 -15.00 9.75
N GLN A 18 2.45 -14.30 10.09
CA GLN A 18 1.27 -14.83 10.77
C GLN A 18 0.29 -15.52 9.81
N THR A 19 0.49 -15.37 8.50
CA THR A 19 -0.42 -15.87 7.48
C THR A 19 0.08 -17.15 6.81
N ARG A 20 -0.85 -17.86 6.16
CA ARG A 20 -0.54 -19.02 5.34
C ARG A 20 -0.18 -18.56 3.91
N SER A 21 1.10 -18.35 3.66
CA SER A 21 1.65 -17.88 2.39
C SER A 21 2.82 -18.75 1.97
N LEU A 22 2.50 -19.99 1.52
CA LEU A 22 3.49 -21.04 1.26
C LEU A 22 4.55 -20.62 0.22
N GLY A 23 4.15 -19.83 -0.80
CA GLY A 23 5.08 -19.29 -1.80
C GLY A 23 6.11 -18.31 -1.23
N LEU A 24 5.88 -17.79 -0.01
CA LEU A 24 6.80 -16.92 0.73
C LEU A 24 7.44 -17.62 1.93
N GLY A 25 7.27 -18.95 2.03
CA GLY A 25 7.78 -19.74 3.15
C GLY A 25 7.04 -19.50 4.49
N CYS A 26 5.90 -18.81 4.49
CA CYS A 26 5.12 -18.52 5.69
C CYS A 26 4.04 -19.59 5.92
N THR A 27 4.08 -20.22 7.10
CA THR A 27 3.20 -21.34 7.50
C THR A 27 2.21 -20.98 8.59
N GLY A 28 1.91 -19.70 8.76
CA GLY A 28 0.91 -19.22 9.70
C GLY A 28 -0.49 -19.74 9.39
N ASN A 29 -1.45 -19.51 10.29
CA ASN A 29 -2.80 -20.08 10.18
C ASN A 29 -3.84 -19.12 9.57
N LEU A 30 -3.51 -17.83 9.46
CA LEU A 30 -4.44 -16.81 9.01
C LEU A 30 -4.46 -16.69 7.47
N PRO A 31 -5.58 -16.32 6.85
CA PRO A 31 -5.63 -15.94 5.45
C PRO A 31 -4.68 -14.78 5.13
N TYR A 32 -4.10 -14.76 3.93
CA TYR A 32 -3.14 -13.75 3.51
C TYR A 32 -3.64 -12.32 3.70
N VAL A 33 -4.93 -12.07 3.45
CA VAL A 33 -5.55 -10.74 3.60
C VAL A 33 -5.40 -10.15 5.02
N CYS A 34 -5.15 -10.98 6.02
CA CYS A 34 -4.98 -10.56 7.42
C CYS A 34 -3.62 -9.94 7.72
N HIS A 35 -2.61 -10.04 6.81
CA HIS A 35 -1.23 -9.60 7.13
C HIS A 35 -1.15 -8.12 7.54
N GLY A 36 -1.97 -7.25 6.97
CA GLY A 36 -1.96 -5.84 7.34
C GLY A 36 -2.44 -5.60 8.78
N VAL A 37 -3.51 -6.26 9.19
CA VAL A 37 -4.05 -6.15 10.56
C VAL A 37 -3.09 -6.78 11.57
N GLU A 38 -2.49 -7.92 11.24
CA GLU A 38 -1.49 -8.58 12.08
C GLU A 38 -0.21 -7.73 12.20
N GLY A 39 0.24 -7.13 11.09
CA GLY A 39 1.36 -6.19 11.09
C GLY A 39 1.09 -4.99 11.99
N ARG A 40 -0.10 -4.42 11.91
CA ARG A 40 -0.52 -3.36 12.83
C ARG A 40 -0.46 -3.81 14.29
N ALA A 41 -1.03 -4.97 14.62
CA ALA A 41 -1.03 -5.47 15.99
C ALA A 41 0.39 -5.73 16.53
N ILE A 42 1.34 -6.13 15.67
CA ILE A 42 2.76 -6.28 16.06
C ILE A 42 3.36 -4.90 16.37
N LEU A 43 3.19 -3.94 15.48
CA LEU A 43 3.82 -2.61 15.59
C LEU A 43 3.21 -1.75 16.70
N ASP A 44 1.90 -1.84 16.93
CA ASP A 44 1.22 -1.16 18.04
C ASP A 44 1.81 -1.63 19.40
N ARG A 45 2.11 -2.92 19.56
CA ARG A 45 2.76 -3.44 20.78
C ARG A 45 4.20 -2.93 20.98
N LEU A 46 4.84 -2.46 19.91
CA LEU A 46 6.20 -1.89 19.94
C LEU A 46 6.20 -0.36 20.04
N GLY A 47 5.04 0.27 20.19
CA GLY A 47 4.90 1.74 20.21
C GLY A 47 5.12 2.40 18.85
N LEU A 48 4.90 1.64 17.75
CA LEU A 48 5.08 2.09 16.36
C LEU A 48 3.73 2.23 15.64
N GLU A 49 2.76 2.88 16.28
CA GLU A 49 1.36 2.96 15.83
C GLU A 49 1.22 3.56 14.42
N ARG A 50 2.04 4.59 14.09
CA ARG A 50 2.03 5.19 12.74
C ARG A 50 2.44 4.19 11.66
N HIS A 51 3.44 3.36 11.92
CA HIS A 51 3.87 2.29 11.02
C HIS A 51 2.81 1.19 10.95
N GLY A 52 2.16 0.88 12.07
CA GLY A 52 1.04 -0.04 12.14
C GLY A 52 -0.13 0.36 11.24
N LEU A 53 -0.44 1.66 11.15
CA LEU A 53 -1.45 2.18 10.24
C LEU A 53 -1.07 1.95 8.76
N VAL A 54 0.20 2.07 8.39
CA VAL A 54 0.68 1.74 7.04
C VAL A 54 0.45 0.26 6.75
N CYS A 55 0.82 -0.64 7.68
CA CYS A 55 0.56 -2.08 7.53
C CYS A 55 -0.91 -2.38 7.29
N GLU A 56 -1.80 -1.83 8.12
CA GLU A 56 -3.24 -2.12 8.02
C GLU A 56 -3.85 -1.61 6.71
N ARG A 57 -3.40 -0.44 6.23
CA ARG A 57 -4.07 0.31 5.16
C ARG A 57 -3.51 0.09 3.77
N HIS A 58 -2.36 -0.61 3.62
CA HIS A 58 -1.77 -0.85 2.28
C HIS A 58 -2.39 -2.03 1.54
N VAL A 59 -3.06 -2.97 2.26
CA VAL A 59 -3.57 -4.22 1.69
C VAL A 59 -4.57 -3.94 0.55
N GLY A 60 -4.32 -4.54 -0.61
CA GLY A 60 -5.01 -4.14 -1.83
C GLY A 60 -4.66 -2.70 -2.21
N VAL A 61 -5.60 -1.79 -2.16
CA VAL A 61 -5.46 -0.33 -2.18
C VAL A 61 -6.31 0.29 -1.07
N GLY A 62 -6.26 -0.37 0.10
CA GLY A 62 -7.14 -0.12 1.23
C GLY A 62 -8.48 -0.84 1.12
N ILE A 63 -8.99 -1.32 2.23
CA ILE A 63 -10.24 -2.09 2.34
C ILE A 63 -11.22 -1.28 3.20
N SER A 64 -12.41 -1.00 2.67
CA SER A 64 -13.46 -0.31 3.43
C SER A 64 -14.24 -1.26 4.35
N ALA A 65 -14.90 -0.71 5.39
CA ALA A 65 -15.83 -1.45 6.23
C ALA A 65 -16.92 -2.13 5.40
N ARG A 66 -17.46 -1.45 4.38
CA ARG A 66 -18.42 -2.00 3.44
C ARG A 66 -17.89 -3.24 2.73
N GLN A 67 -16.67 -3.17 2.19
CA GLN A 67 -16.03 -4.29 1.49
C GLN A 67 -15.76 -5.46 2.43
N THR A 68 -15.36 -5.21 3.67
CA THR A 68 -15.18 -6.24 4.69
C THR A 68 -16.45 -7.03 4.92
N VAL A 69 -17.59 -6.34 5.07
CA VAL A 69 -18.90 -7.00 5.29
C VAL A 69 -19.38 -7.73 4.04
N GLN A 70 -19.40 -7.06 2.88
CA GLN A 70 -19.93 -7.62 1.64
C GLN A 70 -19.18 -8.88 1.18
N ARG A 71 -17.85 -8.87 1.34
CA ARG A 71 -16.98 -9.98 0.93
C ARG A 71 -16.74 -11.00 2.06
N LYS A 72 -17.33 -10.77 3.23
CA LYS A 72 -17.14 -11.63 4.43
C LYS A 72 -15.67 -11.86 4.73
N LEU A 73 -14.87 -10.79 4.65
CA LEU A 73 -13.44 -10.89 4.92
C LEU A 73 -13.21 -11.11 6.43
N PRO A 74 -12.23 -11.93 6.82
CA PRO A 74 -11.87 -12.15 8.22
C PRO A 74 -11.07 -10.98 8.78
N LEU A 75 -11.62 -9.77 8.69
CA LEU A 75 -11.01 -8.50 9.06
C LEU A 75 -11.93 -7.71 9.98
N PRO A 76 -11.41 -6.80 10.80
CA PRO A 76 -12.23 -5.86 11.56
C PRO A 76 -13.11 -5.02 10.64
N VAL A 77 -14.39 -4.80 11.05
CA VAL A 77 -15.32 -3.98 10.28
C VAL A 77 -15.06 -2.51 10.55
N ARG A 78 -14.09 -1.96 9.81
CA ARG A 78 -13.72 -0.54 9.81
C ARG A 78 -13.04 -0.17 8.50
N ASP A 79 -12.92 1.12 8.21
CA ASP A 79 -12.18 1.60 7.05
C ASP A 79 -10.67 1.48 7.30
N MET A 80 -10.01 0.71 6.45
CA MET A 80 -8.57 0.49 6.42
C MET A 80 -8.03 1.05 5.08
N ILE A 81 -8.24 2.34 4.86
CA ILE A 81 -7.90 3.07 3.63
C ILE A 81 -6.76 4.03 3.93
N PRO A 82 -5.73 4.15 3.07
CA PRO A 82 -4.63 5.08 3.27
C PRO A 82 -5.10 6.54 3.38
N LEU A 83 -4.67 7.26 4.42
CA LEU A 83 -5.08 8.64 4.70
C LEU A 83 -3.94 9.64 4.53
N SER A 84 -2.76 9.37 5.10
CA SER A 84 -1.60 10.26 4.96
C SER A 84 -0.94 10.10 3.59
N VAL A 85 -0.10 11.07 3.22
CA VAL A 85 0.67 11.01 1.95
C VAL A 85 1.61 9.82 1.96
N GLU A 86 2.25 9.55 3.09
CA GLU A 86 3.17 8.44 3.27
C GLU A 86 2.46 7.09 3.16
N GLU A 87 1.30 6.92 3.81
CA GLU A 87 0.47 5.72 3.68
C GLU A 87 0.07 5.47 2.22
N ARG A 88 -0.34 6.52 1.51
CA ARG A 88 -0.71 6.48 0.10
C ARG A 88 0.47 6.12 -0.79
N LEU A 89 1.65 6.70 -0.51
CA LEU A 89 2.87 6.42 -1.26
C LEU A 89 3.28 4.95 -1.13
N ILE A 90 3.33 4.41 0.08
CA ILE A 90 3.66 3.00 0.31
C ILE A 90 2.62 2.08 -0.35
N CYS A 91 1.34 2.38 -0.16
CA CYS A 91 0.25 1.62 -0.78
C CYS A 91 0.34 1.61 -2.31
N TYR A 92 0.73 2.72 -2.94
CA TYR A 92 0.93 2.85 -4.38
C TYR A 92 2.17 2.07 -4.85
N ALA A 93 3.32 2.31 -4.23
CA ALA A 93 4.59 1.71 -4.62
C ALA A 93 4.60 0.18 -4.51
N ASP A 94 3.97 -0.38 -3.48
CA ASP A 94 3.86 -1.83 -3.26
C ASP A 94 3.17 -2.57 -4.44
N LYS A 95 2.36 -1.89 -5.25
CA LYS A 95 1.64 -2.56 -6.34
C LYS A 95 2.51 -2.90 -7.55
N PHE A 96 3.64 -2.23 -7.71
CA PHE A 96 4.52 -2.42 -8.88
C PHE A 96 5.30 -3.73 -8.84
N PHE A 97 5.55 -4.29 -7.67
CA PHE A 97 6.35 -5.50 -7.53
C PHE A 97 5.53 -6.64 -6.93
N SER A 98 5.79 -7.85 -7.43
CA SER A 98 5.20 -9.06 -6.87
C SER A 98 6.15 -9.68 -5.84
N LYS A 99 5.60 -10.15 -4.73
CA LYS A 99 6.36 -10.89 -3.72
C LYS A 99 6.73 -12.31 -4.16
N THR A 100 6.13 -12.81 -5.23
CA THR A 100 6.29 -14.21 -5.69
C THR A 100 7.26 -14.38 -6.86
N ASP A 101 7.76 -13.29 -7.46
CA ASP A 101 8.68 -13.29 -8.61
C ASP A 101 10.05 -12.70 -8.30
N ASP A 102 10.49 -12.75 -7.05
CA ASP A 102 11.74 -12.17 -6.55
C ASP A 102 11.86 -10.65 -6.81
N GLY A 103 10.74 -9.97 -7.06
CA GLY A 103 10.71 -8.52 -7.33
C GLY A 103 11.40 -8.11 -8.64
N ARG A 104 11.63 -9.03 -9.56
CA ARG A 104 12.36 -8.76 -10.80
C ARG A 104 11.52 -8.12 -11.88
N HIS A 105 10.21 -8.30 -11.81
CA HIS A 105 9.28 -7.76 -12.79
C HIS A 105 8.54 -6.56 -12.17
N GLU A 106 8.78 -5.39 -12.72
CA GLU A 106 7.97 -4.20 -12.43
C GLU A 106 6.71 -4.24 -13.28
N LYS A 107 5.55 -4.32 -12.62
CA LYS A 107 4.25 -4.34 -13.29
C LYS A 107 3.92 -3.00 -13.91
N THR A 108 3.33 -3.03 -15.09
CA THR A 108 2.76 -1.85 -15.73
C THR A 108 1.47 -1.40 -15.02
N ILE A 109 1.08 -0.14 -15.24
CA ILE A 109 -0.18 0.41 -14.73
C ILE A 109 -1.38 -0.45 -15.17
N ASP A 110 -1.38 -0.90 -16.43
CA ASP A 110 -2.45 -1.72 -16.99
C ASP A 110 -2.53 -3.10 -16.30
N GLU A 111 -1.40 -3.74 -16.04
CA GLU A 111 -1.35 -5.02 -15.32
C GLU A 111 -1.87 -4.88 -13.89
N ILE A 112 -1.46 -3.82 -13.19
CA ILE A 112 -1.92 -3.54 -11.83
C ILE A 112 -3.43 -3.29 -11.83
N THR A 113 -3.90 -2.42 -12.71
CA THR A 113 -5.31 -2.03 -12.81
C THR A 113 -6.19 -3.22 -13.15
N ALA A 114 -5.80 -4.02 -14.17
CA ALA A 114 -6.50 -5.24 -14.53
C ALA A 114 -6.51 -6.28 -13.39
N GLY A 115 -5.39 -6.42 -12.67
CA GLY A 115 -5.29 -7.29 -11.50
C GLY A 115 -6.23 -6.89 -10.37
N LEU A 116 -6.28 -5.60 -10.05
CA LEU A 116 -7.15 -5.05 -9.00
C LEU A 116 -8.63 -5.13 -9.37
N ALA A 117 -8.99 -4.84 -10.63
CA ALA A 117 -10.37 -4.89 -11.13
C ALA A 117 -10.98 -6.30 -11.06
N ARG A 118 -10.17 -7.37 -11.08
CA ARG A 118 -10.65 -8.76 -10.87
C ARG A 118 -11.24 -8.97 -9.47
N TYR A 119 -10.81 -8.20 -8.49
CA TYR A 119 -11.36 -8.25 -7.14
C TYR A 119 -12.55 -7.31 -6.99
N GLU A 120 -12.41 -6.06 -7.42
CA GLU A 120 -13.45 -5.04 -7.40
C GLU A 120 -13.00 -3.82 -8.23
N ALA A 121 -13.90 -3.24 -9.05
CA ALA A 121 -13.60 -2.06 -9.87
C ALA A 121 -13.11 -0.87 -9.01
N GLU A 122 -13.67 -0.70 -7.80
CA GLU A 122 -13.29 0.36 -6.86
C GLU A 122 -11.78 0.32 -6.49
N TYR A 123 -11.16 -0.87 -6.46
CA TYR A 123 -9.71 -0.95 -6.20
C TYR A 123 -8.90 -0.38 -7.36
N ALA A 124 -9.30 -0.66 -8.60
CA ALA A 124 -8.65 -0.10 -9.78
C ALA A 124 -8.78 1.43 -9.81
N ASP A 125 -9.98 1.97 -9.55
CA ASP A 125 -10.23 3.42 -9.49
C ASP A 125 -9.40 4.10 -8.41
N ARG A 126 -9.28 3.48 -7.24
CA ARG A 126 -8.48 3.98 -6.13
C ARG A 126 -6.99 3.99 -6.46
N PHE A 127 -6.49 2.93 -7.10
CA PHE A 127 -5.11 2.87 -7.59
C PHE A 127 -4.83 3.96 -8.64
N LEU A 128 -5.71 4.15 -9.62
CA LEU A 128 -5.56 5.19 -10.63
C LEU A 128 -5.58 6.60 -10.02
N SER A 129 -6.30 6.80 -8.92
CA SER A 129 -6.27 8.06 -8.17
C SER A 129 -4.91 8.29 -7.50
N LEU A 130 -4.32 7.24 -6.93
CA LEU A 130 -2.96 7.30 -6.39
C LEU A 130 -1.93 7.53 -7.50
N HIS A 131 -2.08 6.85 -8.64
CA HIS A 131 -1.20 7.05 -9.79
C HIS A 131 -1.22 8.51 -10.26
N ARG A 132 -2.38 9.12 -10.43
CA ARG A 132 -2.49 10.55 -10.78
C ARG A 132 -1.85 11.47 -9.73
N MET A 133 -1.86 11.08 -8.46
CA MET A 133 -1.24 11.86 -7.38
C MET A 133 0.28 11.84 -7.45
N PHE A 134 0.89 10.68 -7.76
CA PHE A 134 2.34 10.48 -7.67
C PHE A 134 3.07 10.50 -9.01
N SER A 135 2.37 10.38 -10.16
CA SER A 135 2.97 10.43 -11.50
C SER A 135 3.02 11.83 -12.12
N ARG A 136 2.51 12.86 -11.44
CA ARG A 136 2.65 14.24 -11.92
C ARG A 136 4.13 14.62 -11.83
N GLU A 137 4.74 14.91 -12.98
CA GLU A 137 6.01 15.62 -12.99
C GLU A 137 5.85 16.92 -12.19
N PRO A 138 6.86 17.30 -11.36
CA PRO A 138 6.83 18.61 -10.72
C PRO A 138 6.71 19.66 -11.82
N ASP A 139 5.74 20.56 -11.71
CA ASP A 139 5.57 21.69 -12.59
C ASP A 139 6.89 22.49 -12.65
N HIS A 140 7.63 22.34 -13.74
CA HIS A 140 8.79 23.17 -14.07
C HIS A 140 8.33 24.57 -14.55
N GLN A 141 7.41 25.20 -13.83
CA GLN A 141 7.06 26.60 -14.03
C GLN A 141 7.54 27.40 -12.82
N GLU A 142 8.58 28.10 -13.05
CA GLU A 142 9.11 29.34 -12.45
C GLU A 142 10.59 29.28 -12.06
N GLN A 143 11.46 29.10 -13.06
CA GLN A 143 12.81 29.68 -13.01
C GLN A 143 13.19 30.25 -14.38
N GLY A 144 12.53 31.32 -14.74
CA GLY A 144 12.86 32.03 -15.96
C GLY A 144 12.38 33.45 -15.93
N ARG A 145 13.04 34.32 -15.12
CA ARG A 145 13.21 35.75 -15.36
C ARG A 145 13.80 36.45 -14.14
N SER A 146 15.10 36.45 -14.02
CA SER A 146 15.80 37.61 -13.48
C SER A 146 16.93 37.92 -14.44
N GLY A 147 16.61 38.84 -15.35
CA GLY A 147 17.62 39.51 -16.15
C GLY A 147 18.57 40.26 -15.23
N TRP A 148 19.81 40.04 -15.41
CA TRP A 148 20.84 40.99 -15.05
C TRP A 148 21.40 41.54 -16.36
N GLU A 149 20.77 42.63 -16.84
CA GLU A 149 21.45 43.62 -17.68
C GLU A 149 22.24 44.54 -16.76
N ARG A 150 23.51 44.56 -16.92
CA ARG A 150 24.58 45.57 -16.95
C ARG A 150 25.84 45.16 -16.25
#